data_830308657a8d86292accdfd8cf3d2111
#
_entry.id   830308657a8d86292accdfd8cf3d2111
#
_cell.length_a   1.000
_cell.length_b   1.000
_cell.length_c   1.000
_cell.angle_alpha   90.00
_cell.angle_beta   90.00
_cell.angle_gamma   90.00
#
_symmetry.space_group_name_H-M   'P 1'
#
loop_
_entity.id
_entity.type
_entity.pdbx_description
1 polymer ?
#
loop_
_entity_poly.entity_id
_entity_poly.type
_entity_poly.pdbx_seq_one_letter_code
_entity_poly.pdbx_strand_id
1 'polypeptide(L)'
;MANLQSLRVRISSVKSTRKITSAMKMVAASRLRRAHDATIKAEPYAYAIRRSLSGLIQSLVERQENFFVRGLGVIRPPRLLIGHQQNKTHLIIALTSDKGLCGAFNMNVCKRVAAMVIDTEKEGKRAKILCVGKKGYELLKRDFGDLLIGKIEGVGRKAIAYKEAEDVAFRAISLFELGEVDSCSMVYNHFKTAISQEVKVEKLFPLDDYLPSNPWKGLTEMDFLMAPPTPEVSSDDWDLGVSAEGENLPSQTLERSASRYALKAEDSYAGRGAGSWTPGGGHKKSDSRKMSIPAGMAGMKATAIDLDALKPKYAPFLYDFDPSDAVILEHLIPRFIVSSLFKALAESLASESGARMTSMDNATRNAGEMIDNLTLIYNRTRQGRITTELVEIIAGAESV
;
A
#
# COMPACT_ATOMS: atom_id res chain seq x y z
N MET A 1 11.59 -36.26 -35.71
CA MET A 1 10.48 -36.86 -34.89
C MET A 1 10.68 -36.47 -33.43
N ALA A 2 9.61 -36.07 -32.73
CA ALA A 2 9.73 -35.71 -31.30
C ALA A 2 10.11 -36.97 -30.51
N ASN A 3 11.20 -36.90 -29.77
CA ASN A 3 11.70 -38.03 -28.96
C ASN A 3 10.72 -38.20 -27.77
N LEU A 4 10.15 -39.43 -27.62
CA LEU A 4 9.22 -39.77 -26.51
C LEU A 4 9.79 -39.45 -25.14
N GLN A 5 11.13 -39.58 -24.99
CA GLN A 5 11.83 -39.24 -23.75
C GLN A 5 11.78 -37.72 -23.49
N SER A 6 11.98 -36.88 -24.50
CA SER A 6 11.90 -35.41 -24.35
C SER A 6 10.49 -34.96 -23.97
N LEU A 7 9.45 -35.56 -24.55
CA LEU A 7 8.05 -35.28 -24.18
C LEU A 7 7.76 -35.69 -22.73
N ARG A 8 8.27 -36.84 -22.27
CA ARG A 8 8.10 -37.28 -20.87
C ARG A 8 8.78 -36.32 -19.90
N VAL A 9 10.02 -35.88 -20.20
CA VAL A 9 10.75 -34.89 -19.39
C VAL A 9 9.98 -33.55 -19.34
N ARG A 10 9.44 -33.09 -20.48
CA ARG A 10 8.68 -31.86 -20.56
C ARG A 10 7.36 -31.95 -19.77
N ILE A 11 6.63 -33.06 -19.84
CA ILE A 11 5.45 -33.30 -19.00
C ILE A 11 5.80 -33.25 -17.52
N SER A 12 6.90 -33.89 -17.11
CA SER A 12 7.36 -33.88 -15.72
C SER A 12 7.73 -32.47 -15.24
N SER A 13 8.42 -31.68 -16.06
CA SER A 13 8.78 -30.30 -15.76
C SER A 13 7.53 -29.42 -15.58
N VAL A 14 6.54 -29.51 -16.50
CA VAL A 14 5.30 -28.73 -16.39
C VAL A 14 4.47 -29.17 -15.18
N LYS A 15 4.44 -30.47 -14.84
CA LYS A 15 3.82 -30.95 -13.58
C LYS A 15 4.47 -30.33 -12.34
N SER A 16 5.79 -30.22 -12.31
CA SER A 16 6.52 -29.56 -11.22
C SER A 16 6.20 -28.07 -11.15
N THR A 17 6.18 -27.38 -12.29
CA THR A 17 5.78 -25.96 -12.38
C THR A 17 4.36 -25.75 -11.85
N ARG A 18 3.39 -26.61 -12.22
CA ARG A 18 2.02 -26.56 -11.73
C ARG A 18 1.95 -26.68 -10.20
N LYS A 19 2.75 -27.57 -9.59
CA LYS A 19 2.82 -27.71 -8.13
C LYS A 19 3.36 -26.43 -7.46
N ILE A 20 4.43 -25.84 -8.04
CA ILE A 20 5.05 -24.62 -7.52
C ILE A 20 4.08 -23.45 -7.62
N THR A 21 3.42 -23.23 -8.77
CA THR A 21 2.47 -22.13 -8.96
C THR A 21 1.25 -22.26 -8.05
N SER A 22 0.76 -23.48 -7.83
CA SER A 22 -0.32 -23.77 -6.86
C SER A 22 0.08 -23.43 -5.42
N ALA A 23 1.30 -23.80 -5.00
CA ALA A 23 1.83 -23.44 -3.69
C ALA A 23 2.01 -21.92 -3.54
N MET A 24 2.53 -21.25 -4.56
CA MET A 24 2.68 -19.78 -4.58
C MET A 24 1.34 -19.07 -4.51
N LYS A 25 0.27 -19.59 -5.14
CA LYS A 25 -1.10 -19.08 -5.01
C LYS A 25 -1.55 -19.10 -3.55
N MET A 26 -1.33 -20.21 -2.83
CA MET A 26 -1.73 -20.34 -1.41
C MET A 26 -0.97 -19.36 -0.51
N VAL A 27 0.34 -19.20 -0.74
CA VAL A 27 1.16 -18.23 -0.01
C VAL A 27 0.69 -16.80 -0.28
N ALA A 28 0.37 -16.46 -1.53
CA ALA A 28 -0.14 -15.14 -1.91
C ALA A 28 -1.49 -14.86 -1.24
N ALA A 29 -2.40 -15.83 -1.21
CA ALA A 29 -3.70 -15.71 -0.53
C ALA A 29 -3.55 -15.45 0.99
N SER A 30 -2.63 -16.15 1.66
CA SER A 30 -2.33 -15.91 3.08
C SER A 30 -1.75 -14.52 3.33
N ARG A 31 -0.88 -14.02 2.43
CA ARG A 31 -0.33 -12.67 2.53
C ARG A 31 -1.39 -11.60 2.28
N LEU A 32 -2.27 -11.81 1.28
CA LEU A 32 -3.38 -10.92 1.00
C LEU A 32 -4.26 -10.72 2.23
N ARG A 33 -4.65 -11.81 2.89
CA ARG A 33 -5.47 -11.73 4.10
C ARG A 33 -4.80 -10.89 5.19
N ARG A 34 -3.51 -11.14 5.47
CA ARG A 34 -2.76 -10.37 6.48
C ARG A 34 -2.61 -8.89 6.13
N ALA A 35 -2.35 -8.57 4.86
CA ALA A 35 -2.24 -7.19 4.41
C ALA A 35 -3.59 -6.46 4.49
N HIS A 36 -4.67 -7.12 4.10
CA HIS A 36 -6.03 -6.59 4.23
C HIS A 36 -6.42 -6.33 5.69
N ASP A 37 -6.14 -7.29 6.60
CA ASP A 37 -6.39 -7.10 8.03
C ASP A 37 -5.57 -5.92 8.60
N ALA A 38 -4.34 -5.71 8.13
CA ALA A 38 -3.51 -4.57 8.52
C ALA A 38 -4.10 -3.24 8.03
N THR A 39 -4.63 -3.21 6.81
CA THR A 39 -5.29 -2.00 6.26
C THR A 39 -6.51 -1.61 7.09
N ILE A 40 -7.38 -2.57 7.41
CA ILE A 40 -8.58 -2.33 8.24
C ILE A 40 -8.19 -1.80 9.64
N LYS A 41 -7.15 -2.36 10.25
CA LYS A 41 -6.69 -1.91 11.57
C LYS A 41 -6.07 -0.51 11.56
N ALA A 42 -5.47 -0.09 10.44
CA ALA A 42 -4.88 1.23 10.30
C ALA A 42 -5.91 2.34 10.04
N GLU A 43 -7.07 2.00 9.47
CA GLU A 43 -8.08 2.96 9.02
C GLU A 43 -8.61 3.88 10.13
N PRO A 44 -8.96 3.41 11.34
CA PRO A 44 -9.46 4.28 12.42
C PRO A 44 -8.45 5.36 12.83
N TYR A 45 -7.16 5.00 12.88
CA TYR A 45 -6.09 5.95 13.23
C TYR A 45 -5.91 6.99 12.11
N ALA A 46 -5.86 6.56 10.85
CA ALA A 46 -5.75 7.46 9.71
C ALA A 46 -6.96 8.42 9.62
N TYR A 47 -8.14 7.95 9.95
CA TYR A 47 -9.35 8.79 10.02
C TYR A 47 -9.27 9.81 11.15
N ALA A 48 -8.89 9.39 12.36
CA ALA A 48 -8.80 10.26 13.51
C ALA A 48 -7.78 11.39 13.29
N ILE A 49 -6.58 11.06 12.79
CA ILE A 49 -5.52 12.05 12.52
C ILE A 49 -5.93 13.03 11.42
N ARG A 50 -6.60 12.56 10.36
CA ARG A 50 -7.11 13.41 9.29
C ARG A 50 -8.16 14.39 9.80
N ARG A 51 -9.08 13.91 10.65
CA ARG A 51 -10.13 14.75 11.25
C ARG A 51 -9.53 15.84 12.15
N SER A 52 -8.57 15.47 13.00
CA SER A 52 -7.88 16.42 13.87
C SER A 52 -7.11 17.46 13.06
N LEU A 53 -6.41 16.99 12.00
CA LEU A 53 -5.66 17.86 11.10
C LEU A 53 -6.57 18.89 10.40
N SER A 54 -7.70 18.46 9.85
CA SER A 54 -8.62 19.39 9.17
C SER A 54 -9.21 20.42 10.13
N GLY A 55 -9.53 20.04 11.37
CA GLY A 55 -10.01 20.98 12.39
C GLY A 55 -8.95 22.01 12.78
N LEU A 56 -7.71 21.59 12.97
CA LEU A 56 -6.59 22.47 13.28
C LEU A 56 -6.26 23.44 12.13
N ILE A 57 -6.26 22.94 10.88
CA ILE A 57 -6.04 23.80 9.71
C ILE A 57 -7.13 24.86 9.60
N GLN A 58 -8.38 24.47 9.79
CA GLN A 58 -9.50 25.41 9.75
C GLN A 58 -9.37 26.49 10.84
N SER A 59 -9.04 26.10 12.08
CA SER A 59 -8.81 27.04 13.19
C SER A 59 -7.67 28.01 12.88
N LEU A 60 -6.57 27.52 12.30
CA LEU A 60 -5.43 28.36 11.90
C LEU A 60 -5.81 29.36 10.80
N VAL A 61 -6.61 28.95 9.82
CA VAL A 61 -7.11 29.84 8.75
C VAL A 61 -8.01 30.93 9.32
N GLU A 62 -9.00 30.58 10.15
CA GLU A 62 -9.89 31.53 10.81
C GLU A 62 -9.13 32.53 11.71
N ARG A 63 -8.12 32.06 12.42
CA ARG A 63 -7.26 32.92 13.22
C ARG A 63 -6.47 33.87 12.35
N GLN A 64 -5.90 33.42 11.24
CA GLN A 64 -5.16 34.27 10.31
C GLN A 64 -6.06 35.35 9.68
N GLU A 65 -7.27 35.00 9.27
CA GLU A 65 -8.23 35.97 8.74
C GLU A 65 -8.59 37.03 9.78
N ASN A 66 -8.80 36.65 11.04
CA ASN A 66 -9.01 37.57 12.14
C ASN A 66 -7.79 38.47 12.42
N PHE A 67 -6.56 37.96 12.28
CA PHE A 67 -5.34 38.73 12.43
C PHE A 67 -5.22 39.80 11.34
N PHE A 68 -5.53 39.46 10.09
CA PHE A 68 -5.57 40.44 8.99
C PHE A 68 -6.58 41.56 9.24
N VAL A 69 -7.81 41.19 9.64
CA VAL A 69 -8.88 42.19 9.94
C VAL A 69 -8.45 43.14 11.05
N ARG A 70 -7.68 42.67 12.05
CA ARG A 70 -7.22 43.50 13.18
C ARG A 70 -5.88 44.20 12.92
N GLY A 71 -5.23 43.96 11.79
CA GLY A 71 -3.92 44.53 11.47
C GLY A 71 -2.78 44.00 12.37
N LEU A 72 -2.93 42.81 12.94
CA LEU A 72 -1.98 42.20 13.88
C LEU A 72 -0.82 41.46 13.21
N GLY A 73 -0.81 41.37 11.87
CA GLY A 73 0.27 40.72 11.12
C GLY A 73 -0.08 39.33 10.58
N VAL A 74 0.93 38.53 10.32
CA VAL A 74 0.81 37.20 9.67
C VAL A 74 1.27 36.12 10.63
N ILE A 75 0.45 35.09 10.84
CA ILE A 75 0.85 33.87 11.55
C ILE A 75 1.64 33.02 10.57
N ARG A 76 2.81 32.54 10.96
CA ARG A 76 3.65 31.68 10.12
C ARG A 76 3.11 30.24 10.15
N PRO A 77 2.54 29.71 9.06
CA PRO A 77 2.08 28.33 9.00
C PRO A 77 3.26 27.38 8.76
N PRO A 78 3.11 26.08 9.10
CA PRO A 78 4.12 25.07 8.77
C PRO A 78 4.39 25.01 7.25
N ARG A 79 5.65 24.90 6.87
CA ARG A 79 6.05 24.82 5.43
C ARG A 79 5.42 23.63 4.71
N LEU A 80 5.27 22.49 5.38
CA LEU A 80 4.61 21.31 4.82
C LEU A 80 3.13 21.54 4.49
N LEU A 81 2.49 22.57 5.07
CA LEU A 81 1.11 22.94 4.78
C LEU A 81 0.99 23.78 3.52
N ILE A 82 1.79 24.86 3.42
CA ILE A 82 1.69 25.85 2.34
C ILE A 82 2.67 25.65 1.18
N GLY A 83 3.69 24.81 1.38
CA GLY A 83 4.76 24.57 0.41
C GLY A 83 5.84 25.65 0.38
N HIS A 84 6.78 25.48 -0.55
CA HIS A 84 7.71 26.53 -0.94
C HIS A 84 7.06 27.44 -1.97
N GLN A 85 7.39 28.73 -1.97
CA GLN A 85 6.85 29.69 -2.95
C GLN A 85 7.25 29.33 -4.41
N GLN A 86 8.35 28.58 -4.58
CA GLN A 86 8.83 28.10 -5.87
C GLN A 86 8.46 26.63 -6.05
N ASN A 87 7.40 26.35 -6.81
CA ASN A 87 7.01 24.97 -7.15
C ASN A 87 7.75 24.52 -8.43
N LYS A 88 9.08 24.27 -8.30
CA LYS A 88 9.95 23.90 -9.41
C LYS A 88 10.24 22.41 -9.51
N THR A 89 10.26 21.70 -8.37
CA THR A 89 10.67 20.30 -8.31
C THR A 89 9.59 19.44 -7.65
N HIS A 90 9.12 18.43 -8.38
CA HIS A 90 8.10 17.51 -7.91
C HIS A 90 8.69 16.12 -7.62
N LEU A 91 8.50 15.61 -6.40
CA LEU A 91 8.89 14.25 -6.01
C LEU A 91 7.75 13.26 -6.25
N ILE A 92 8.04 12.18 -6.94
CA ILE A 92 7.11 11.09 -7.18
C ILE A 92 7.60 9.85 -6.41
N ILE A 93 6.85 9.40 -5.41
CA ILE A 93 7.12 8.16 -4.70
C ILE A 93 6.37 7.03 -5.39
N ALA A 94 7.10 6.10 -6.02
CA ALA A 94 6.54 4.94 -6.71
C ALA A 94 6.51 3.72 -5.80
N LEU A 95 5.33 3.27 -5.37
CA LEU A 95 5.16 2.08 -4.53
C LEU A 95 5.03 0.84 -5.41
N THR A 96 6.09 0.04 -5.47
CA THR A 96 6.20 -1.17 -6.28
C THR A 96 6.66 -2.36 -5.44
N SER A 97 6.75 -3.54 -6.04
CA SER A 97 7.18 -4.75 -5.32
C SER A 97 8.67 -5.06 -5.48
N ASP A 98 9.22 -5.77 -4.52
CA ASP A 98 10.57 -6.35 -4.62
C ASP A 98 10.60 -7.58 -5.52
N LYS A 99 9.52 -8.36 -5.57
CA LYS A 99 9.41 -9.64 -6.29
C LYS A 99 8.48 -9.51 -7.49
N GLY A 100 8.80 -10.20 -8.56
CA GLY A 100 7.95 -10.32 -9.74
C GLY A 100 6.79 -11.30 -9.57
N LEU A 101 6.25 -11.74 -10.69
CA LEU A 101 5.14 -12.70 -10.80
C LEU A 101 3.81 -12.17 -10.19
N CYS A 102 3.63 -10.86 -10.21
CA CYS A 102 2.43 -10.15 -9.78
C CYS A 102 1.64 -9.54 -10.96
N GLY A 103 1.68 -10.18 -12.12
CA GLY A 103 0.98 -9.70 -13.32
C GLY A 103 1.43 -8.29 -13.73
N ALA A 104 0.47 -7.44 -14.04
CA ALA A 104 0.70 -6.06 -14.48
C ALA A 104 0.92 -5.05 -13.33
N PHE A 105 0.92 -5.49 -12.07
CA PHE A 105 1.00 -4.64 -10.88
C PHE A 105 2.10 -3.57 -10.97
N ASN A 106 3.37 -3.98 -11.16
CA ASN A 106 4.49 -3.03 -11.26
C ASN A 106 4.42 -2.18 -12.52
N MET A 107 4.04 -2.79 -13.65
CA MET A 107 3.96 -2.10 -14.93
C MET A 107 2.93 -0.97 -14.90
N ASN A 108 1.78 -1.18 -14.25
CA ASN A 108 0.73 -0.16 -14.17
C ASN A 108 1.19 1.05 -13.35
N VAL A 109 1.86 0.84 -12.21
CA VAL A 109 2.46 1.92 -11.42
C VAL A 109 3.51 2.67 -12.24
N CYS A 110 4.45 1.95 -12.87
CA CYS A 110 5.51 2.56 -13.67
C CYS A 110 4.95 3.37 -14.86
N LYS A 111 3.91 2.90 -15.54
CA LYS A 111 3.21 3.65 -16.60
C LYS A 111 2.61 4.94 -16.07
N ARG A 112 1.99 4.91 -14.89
CA ARG A 112 1.41 6.12 -14.29
C ARG A 112 2.49 7.10 -13.87
N VAL A 113 3.58 6.61 -13.27
CA VAL A 113 4.76 7.44 -12.94
C VAL A 113 5.34 8.09 -14.18
N ALA A 114 5.53 7.35 -15.29
CA ALA A 114 6.01 7.89 -16.55
C ALA A 114 5.10 8.99 -17.10
N ALA A 115 3.78 8.79 -17.05
CA ALA A 115 2.83 9.84 -17.46
C ALA A 115 2.95 11.08 -16.57
N MET A 116 3.08 10.93 -15.26
CA MET A 116 3.26 12.05 -14.33
C MET A 116 4.57 12.80 -14.56
N VAL A 117 5.66 12.12 -14.88
CA VAL A 117 6.94 12.78 -15.24
C VAL A 117 6.74 13.66 -16.45
N ILE A 118 6.14 13.14 -17.52
CA ILE A 118 5.88 13.89 -18.75
C ILE A 118 4.97 15.11 -18.48
N ASP A 119 3.94 14.94 -17.67
CA ASP A 119 3.01 16.03 -17.32
C ASP A 119 3.71 17.11 -16.49
N THR A 120 4.56 16.70 -15.52
CA THR A 120 5.38 17.60 -14.69
C THR A 120 6.37 18.41 -15.55
N GLU A 121 7.01 17.77 -16.54
CA GLU A 121 7.93 18.44 -17.46
C GLU A 121 7.20 19.43 -18.39
N LYS A 122 5.99 19.10 -18.85
CA LYS A 122 5.15 20.04 -19.63
C LYS A 122 4.78 21.28 -18.83
N GLU A 123 4.62 21.15 -17.51
CA GLU A 123 4.41 22.27 -16.59
C GLU A 123 5.69 23.09 -16.33
N GLY A 124 6.81 22.74 -16.94
CA GLY A 124 8.11 23.39 -16.73
C GLY A 124 8.78 23.07 -15.39
N LYS A 125 8.32 22.02 -14.70
CA LYS A 125 8.87 21.56 -13.44
C LYS A 125 9.84 20.40 -13.65
N ARG A 126 10.73 20.20 -12.68
CA ARG A 126 11.62 19.03 -12.64
C ARG A 126 10.95 17.90 -11.87
N ALA A 127 11.00 16.68 -12.40
CA ALA A 127 10.57 15.50 -11.69
C ALA A 127 11.76 14.83 -11.00
N LYS A 128 11.56 14.33 -9.78
CA LYS A 128 12.45 13.40 -9.08
C LYS A 128 11.66 12.16 -8.69
N ILE A 129 12.25 10.97 -8.77
CA ILE A 129 11.56 9.72 -8.49
C ILE A 129 12.25 8.97 -7.36
N LEU A 130 11.49 8.62 -6.31
CA LEU A 130 11.91 7.71 -5.26
C LEU A 130 11.15 6.38 -5.40
N CYS A 131 11.87 5.30 -5.68
CA CYS A 131 11.26 3.99 -5.82
C CYS A 131 11.23 3.24 -4.48
N VAL A 132 10.05 2.79 -4.06
CA VAL A 132 9.88 1.79 -3.03
C VAL A 132 9.63 0.46 -3.73
N GLY A 133 10.57 -0.49 -3.59
CA GLY A 133 10.58 -1.77 -4.29
C GLY A 133 11.57 -1.86 -5.45
N LYS A 134 12.20 -3.02 -5.55
CA LYS A 134 13.26 -3.30 -6.52
C LYS A 134 12.76 -3.30 -7.96
N LYS A 135 11.56 -3.88 -8.21
CA LYS A 135 11.06 -4.08 -9.58
C LYS A 135 10.67 -2.79 -10.27
N GLY A 136 10.11 -1.83 -9.55
CA GLY A 136 9.84 -0.50 -10.11
C GLY A 136 11.12 0.24 -10.49
N TYR A 137 12.13 0.19 -9.62
CA TYR A 137 13.42 0.78 -9.91
C TYR A 137 14.07 0.17 -11.17
N GLU A 138 14.06 -1.15 -11.33
CA GLU A 138 14.59 -1.84 -12.51
C GLU A 138 13.86 -1.43 -13.80
N LEU A 139 12.54 -1.24 -13.74
CA LEU A 139 11.73 -0.83 -14.89
C LEU A 139 11.94 0.64 -15.26
N LEU A 140 11.97 1.53 -14.28
CA LEU A 140 12.08 2.97 -14.52
C LEU A 140 13.52 3.41 -14.83
N LYS A 141 14.53 2.65 -14.37
CA LYS A 141 15.94 2.99 -14.58
C LYS A 141 16.30 3.12 -16.05
N ARG A 142 15.67 2.34 -16.93
CA ARG A 142 15.98 2.35 -18.36
C ARG A 142 15.63 3.67 -19.02
N ASP A 143 14.49 4.22 -18.69
CA ASP A 143 13.91 5.36 -19.39
C ASP A 143 14.07 6.67 -18.58
N PHE A 144 14.20 6.60 -17.25
CA PHE A 144 14.25 7.73 -16.32
C PHE A 144 15.39 7.61 -15.29
N GLY A 145 16.53 7.02 -15.68
CA GLY A 145 17.67 6.78 -14.79
C GLY A 145 18.16 8.02 -14.04
N ASP A 146 18.24 9.15 -14.73
CA ASP A 146 18.76 10.42 -14.20
C ASP A 146 17.78 11.10 -13.21
N LEU A 147 16.50 10.76 -13.24
CA LEU A 147 15.47 11.29 -12.35
C LEU A 147 15.34 10.45 -11.06
N LEU A 148 15.96 9.27 -11.03
CA LEU A 148 15.91 8.34 -9.90
C LEU A 148 16.88 8.77 -8.79
N ILE A 149 16.36 9.31 -7.69
CA ILE A 149 17.15 9.73 -6.53
C ILE A 149 17.49 8.58 -5.58
N GLY A 150 16.80 7.44 -5.69
CA GLY A 150 17.09 6.28 -4.87
C GLY A 150 16.04 5.18 -4.95
N LYS A 151 16.37 4.08 -4.25
CA LYS A 151 15.47 2.95 -4.04
C LYS A 151 15.44 2.56 -2.57
N ILE A 152 14.28 2.10 -2.10
CA ILE A 152 14.08 1.50 -0.77
C ILE A 152 13.59 0.08 -1.00
N GLU A 153 14.35 -0.91 -0.52
CA GLU A 153 14.02 -2.33 -0.69
C GLU A 153 13.63 -2.95 0.66
N GLY A 154 12.86 -4.01 0.60
CA GLY A 154 12.56 -4.83 1.77
C GLY A 154 11.30 -4.46 2.51
N VAL A 155 10.60 -3.42 2.09
CA VAL A 155 9.33 -2.98 2.69
C VAL A 155 8.28 -4.10 2.58
N GLY A 156 7.62 -4.40 3.70
CA GLY A 156 6.55 -5.40 3.75
C GLY A 156 7.00 -6.85 3.53
N ARG A 157 8.26 -7.21 3.73
CA ARG A 157 8.73 -8.61 3.55
C ARG A 157 7.99 -9.61 4.44
N LYS A 158 7.75 -9.30 5.70
CA LYS A 158 7.00 -10.14 6.66
C LYS A 158 5.60 -9.59 6.90
N ALA A 159 5.53 -8.40 7.40
CA ALA A 159 4.36 -7.55 7.58
C ALA A 159 4.86 -6.11 7.47
N ILE A 160 3.99 -5.16 7.10
CA ILE A 160 4.37 -3.76 7.07
C ILE A 160 4.50 -3.27 8.51
N ALA A 161 5.68 -2.78 8.87
CA ALA A 161 5.91 -2.07 10.10
C ALA A 161 5.67 -0.57 9.89
N TYR A 162 5.12 0.12 10.90
CA TYR A 162 4.92 1.57 10.85
C TYR A 162 6.26 2.30 10.60
N LYS A 163 7.35 1.78 11.18
CA LYS A 163 8.71 2.29 10.98
C LYS A 163 9.17 2.29 9.52
N GLU A 164 8.75 1.30 8.72
CA GLU A 164 9.09 1.27 7.28
C GLU A 164 8.44 2.44 6.52
N ALA A 165 7.20 2.81 6.88
CA ALA A 165 6.53 3.99 6.34
C ALA A 165 7.19 5.28 6.84
N GLU A 166 7.60 5.31 8.10
CA GLU A 166 8.32 6.41 8.73
C GLU A 166 9.64 6.70 8.03
N ASP A 167 10.45 5.67 7.74
CA ASP A 167 11.73 5.80 7.03
C ASP A 167 11.54 6.40 5.61
N VAL A 168 10.48 6.00 4.90
CA VAL A 168 10.16 6.55 3.57
C VAL A 168 9.69 7.99 3.68
N ALA A 169 8.79 8.28 4.63
CA ALA A 169 8.24 9.62 4.85
C ALA A 169 9.32 10.62 5.25
N PHE A 170 10.16 10.27 6.21
CA PHE A 170 11.25 11.14 6.66
C PHE A 170 12.24 11.47 5.55
N ARG A 171 12.54 10.50 4.68
CA ARG A 171 13.40 10.77 3.54
C ARG A 171 12.77 11.79 2.57
N ALA A 172 11.45 11.70 2.34
CA ALA A 172 10.76 12.67 1.51
C ALA A 172 10.66 14.05 2.16
N ILE A 173 10.36 14.10 3.47
CA ILE A 173 10.29 15.33 4.25
C ILE A 173 11.67 16.02 4.32
N SER A 174 12.74 15.26 4.56
CA SER A 174 14.11 15.84 4.60
C SER A 174 14.50 16.49 3.26
N LEU A 175 14.13 15.89 2.13
CA LEU A 175 14.37 16.50 0.81
C LEU A 175 13.58 17.79 0.63
N PHE A 176 12.39 17.86 1.20
CA PHE A 176 11.55 19.06 1.18
C PHE A 176 12.17 20.16 2.08
N GLU A 177 12.58 19.84 3.29
CA GLU A 177 13.20 20.80 4.23
C GLU A 177 14.51 21.37 3.69
N LEU A 178 15.30 20.55 2.98
CA LEU A 178 16.51 20.98 2.28
C LEU A 178 16.24 21.84 1.05
N GLY A 179 14.98 22.03 0.63
CA GLY A 179 14.61 22.77 -0.58
C GLY A 179 14.96 22.06 -1.88
N GLU A 180 15.28 20.77 -1.84
CA GLU A 180 15.55 19.98 -3.04
C GLU A 180 14.28 19.58 -3.78
N VAL A 181 13.13 19.63 -3.10
CA VAL A 181 11.81 19.23 -3.58
C VAL A 181 10.77 20.19 -3.01
N ASP A 182 9.84 20.64 -3.86
CA ASP A 182 8.79 21.58 -3.49
C ASP A 182 7.43 20.91 -3.26
N SER A 183 7.20 19.77 -3.88
CA SER A 183 5.96 19.02 -3.75
C SER A 183 6.20 17.52 -3.88
N CYS A 184 5.34 16.71 -3.28
CA CYS A 184 5.45 15.26 -3.29
C CYS A 184 4.10 14.60 -3.53
N SER A 185 4.10 13.60 -4.42
CA SER A 185 2.96 12.72 -4.63
C SER A 185 3.40 11.26 -4.58
N MET A 186 2.54 10.38 -4.07
CA MET A 186 2.75 8.95 -4.11
C MET A 186 1.86 8.28 -5.15
N VAL A 187 2.40 7.26 -5.82
CA VAL A 187 1.71 6.44 -6.81
C VAL A 187 1.69 5.00 -6.33
N TYR A 188 0.51 4.45 -6.14
CA TYR A 188 0.34 3.11 -5.62
C TYR A 188 -0.89 2.42 -6.20
N ASN A 189 -0.99 1.09 -6.01
CA ASN A 189 -2.17 0.35 -6.39
C ASN A 189 -3.13 0.25 -5.20
N HIS A 190 -4.27 0.93 -5.32
CA HIS A 190 -5.39 0.80 -4.40
C HIS A 190 -6.06 -0.56 -4.55
N PHE A 191 -6.34 -1.21 -3.43
CA PHE A 191 -6.97 -2.53 -3.39
C PHE A 191 -8.50 -2.40 -3.43
N LYS A 192 -9.11 -2.80 -4.55
CA LYS A 192 -10.58 -2.90 -4.65
C LYS A 192 -11.07 -4.32 -4.36
N THR A 193 -10.49 -5.29 -5.08
CA THR A 193 -10.78 -6.71 -4.90
C THR A 193 -9.51 -7.52 -5.21
N ALA A 194 -9.51 -8.81 -4.90
CA ALA A 194 -8.39 -9.69 -5.23
C ALA A 194 -8.04 -9.73 -6.73
N ILE A 195 -9.00 -9.41 -7.60
CA ILE A 195 -8.85 -9.44 -9.07
C ILE A 195 -8.66 -8.02 -9.64
N SER A 196 -9.29 -7.01 -9.02
CA SER A 196 -9.31 -5.64 -9.52
C SER A 196 -8.50 -4.72 -8.63
N GLN A 197 -7.50 -4.07 -9.22
CA GLN A 197 -6.69 -3.03 -8.57
C GLN A 197 -6.72 -1.77 -9.43
N GLU A 198 -6.62 -0.63 -8.80
CA GLU A 198 -6.59 0.67 -9.47
C GLU A 198 -5.36 1.46 -9.04
N VAL A 199 -4.67 2.06 -10.02
CA VAL A 199 -3.55 2.93 -9.70
C VAL A 199 -4.08 4.26 -9.21
N LYS A 200 -3.76 4.61 -7.96
CA LYS A 200 -4.06 5.90 -7.34
C LYS A 200 -2.82 6.78 -7.28
N VAL A 201 -3.05 8.08 -7.42
CA VAL A 201 -2.08 9.13 -7.13
C VAL A 201 -2.63 9.93 -5.97
N GLU A 202 -1.84 10.11 -4.94
CA GLU A 202 -2.21 10.88 -3.75
C GLU A 202 -1.08 11.85 -3.42
N LYS A 203 -1.45 13.14 -3.26
CA LYS A 203 -0.51 14.19 -2.89
C LYS A 203 -0.19 14.05 -1.40
N LEU A 204 1.09 14.12 -1.05
CA LEU A 204 1.55 14.03 0.33
C LEU A 204 1.83 15.40 0.95
N PHE A 205 2.47 16.27 0.19
CA PHE A 205 2.71 17.67 0.58
C PHE A 205 2.98 18.52 -0.70
N PRO A 206 2.72 19.84 -0.66
CA PRO A 206 2.06 20.55 0.43
C PRO A 206 0.61 20.12 0.59
N LEU A 207 0.05 20.38 1.78
CA LEU A 207 -1.33 20.03 2.15
C LEU A 207 -2.34 21.14 1.81
N ASP A 208 -2.06 21.89 0.75
CA ASP A 208 -2.91 22.99 0.25
C ASP A 208 -4.34 22.55 -0.11
N ASP A 209 -4.54 21.27 -0.47
CA ASP A 209 -5.87 20.69 -0.73
C ASP A 209 -6.78 20.69 0.53
N TYR A 210 -6.20 20.80 1.72
CA TYR A 210 -6.93 20.92 2.99
C TYR A 210 -7.28 22.34 3.37
N LEU A 211 -6.81 23.34 2.62
CA LEU A 211 -7.07 24.75 2.85
C LEU A 211 -8.33 25.16 2.06
N PRO A 212 -9.45 25.45 2.73
CA PRO A 212 -10.69 25.93 2.06
C PRO A 212 -10.48 27.29 1.41
N SER A 213 -9.74 28.17 2.08
CA SER A 213 -9.16 29.40 1.56
C SER A 213 -7.67 29.38 1.91
N ASN A 214 -6.82 29.88 1.02
CA ASN A 214 -5.40 30.00 1.34
C ASN A 214 -5.06 31.47 1.63
N PRO A 215 -5.17 31.93 2.89
CA PRO A 215 -4.91 33.33 3.25
C PRO A 215 -3.44 33.74 3.10
N TRP A 216 -2.53 32.77 2.96
CA TRP A 216 -1.11 33.01 2.74
C TRP A 216 -0.70 33.06 1.27
N LYS A 217 -1.64 32.87 0.36
CA LYS A 217 -1.37 32.92 -1.08
C LYS A 217 -0.95 34.33 -1.50
N GLY A 218 0.26 34.43 -2.07
CA GLY A 218 0.80 35.70 -2.53
C GLY A 218 1.64 36.48 -1.49
N LEU A 219 1.73 35.98 -0.26
CA LEU A 219 2.65 36.54 0.72
C LEU A 219 4.10 36.18 0.38
N THR A 220 5.01 37.09 0.63
CA THR A 220 6.46 36.92 0.43
C THR A 220 7.16 36.48 1.71
N GLU A 221 8.41 36.02 1.62
CA GLU A 221 9.21 35.73 2.81
C GLU A 221 9.38 36.96 3.74
N MET A 222 9.38 38.17 3.15
CA MET A 222 9.42 39.43 3.93
C MET A 222 8.18 39.58 4.81
N ASP A 223 7.00 39.20 4.33
CA ASP A 223 5.76 39.28 5.09
C ASP A 223 5.78 38.33 6.30
N PHE A 224 6.47 37.17 6.16
CA PHE A 224 6.67 36.24 7.26
C PHE A 224 7.78 36.68 8.23
N LEU A 225 8.76 37.45 7.78
CA LEU A 225 9.82 38.00 8.64
C LEU A 225 9.32 39.14 9.53
N MET A 226 8.29 39.88 9.04
CA MET A 226 7.62 40.95 9.81
C MET A 226 6.55 40.40 10.73
N ALA A 227 6.21 39.11 10.65
CA ALA A 227 5.28 38.48 11.57
C ALA A 227 5.85 38.50 13.00
N PRO A 228 5.01 38.78 14.02
CA PRO A 228 5.45 38.68 15.42
C PRO A 228 5.98 37.25 15.63
N PRO A 229 7.08 37.10 16.40
CA PRO A 229 7.61 35.79 16.72
C PRO A 229 6.47 34.96 17.33
N THR A 230 6.24 33.76 16.80
CA THR A 230 5.42 32.77 17.49
C THR A 230 5.99 32.66 18.90
N PRO A 231 5.16 32.70 19.96
CA PRO A 231 5.67 32.56 21.30
C PRO A 231 6.54 31.30 21.34
N GLU A 232 7.86 31.50 21.56
CA GLU A 232 8.77 30.39 21.79
C GLU A 232 8.29 29.73 23.09
N VAL A 233 7.69 28.57 22.94
CA VAL A 233 7.45 27.69 24.06
C VAL A 233 8.85 27.22 24.46
N SER A 234 9.35 27.75 25.57
CA SER A 234 10.64 27.34 26.12
C SER A 234 10.58 25.84 26.37
N SER A 235 11.67 25.13 26.09
CA SER A 235 11.78 23.68 26.39
C SER A 235 11.48 23.37 27.87
N ASP A 236 11.51 24.36 28.72
CA ASP A 236 11.29 24.29 30.15
C ASP A 236 9.80 24.25 30.54
N ASP A 237 8.88 24.66 29.63
CA ASP A 237 7.44 24.57 29.86
C ASP A 237 6.87 23.16 29.63
N TRP A 238 7.69 22.21 29.19
CA TRP A 238 7.33 20.80 29.09
C TRP A 238 7.55 19.99 30.36
N ASP A 239 8.15 20.57 31.40
CA ASP A 239 8.05 20.05 32.74
C ASP A 239 6.58 20.18 33.19
N LEU A 240 5.78 19.24 32.71
CA LEU A 240 4.53 18.88 33.38
C LEU A 240 4.91 18.63 34.82
N GLY A 241 4.66 19.65 35.66
CA GLY A 241 4.90 19.63 37.08
C GLY A 241 4.31 18.37 37.73
N VAL A 242 5.05 17.30 37.62
CA VAL A 242 5.02 16.23 38.58
C VAL A 242 5.82 16.79 39.77
N SER A 243 5.20 17.73 40.47
CA SER A 243 5.62 18.04 41.81
C SER A 243 5.63 16.72 42.57
N ALA A 244 6.82 16.31 42.93
CA ALA A 244 7.05 15.18 43.84
C ALA A 244 6.57 15.57 45.25
N GLU A 245 5.26 15.74 45.38
CA GLU A 245 4.58 15.74 46.66
C GLU A 245 3.46 14.74 46.59
N GLY A 246 3.68 13.64 47.34
CA GLY A 246 2.86 12.48 47.34
C GLY A 246 1.40 12.76 47.76
N GLU A 247 0.50 12.60 46.86
CA GLU A 247 -0.83 12.15 47.20
C GLU A 247 -1.17 10.94 46.30
N ASN A 248 -1.24 9.79 46.98
CA ASN A 248 -1.71 8.53 46.42
C ASN A 248 -3.11 8.68 45.82
N LEU A 249 -3.19 8.88 44.51
CA LEU A 249 -4.44 8.61 43.79
C LEU A 249 -4.58 7.06 43.73
N PRO A 250 -5.71 6.50 44.16
CA PRO A 250 -5.87 5.07 44.21
C PRO A 250 -5.85 4.49 42.79
N SER A 251 -4.91 3.56 42.58
CA SER A 251 -4.69 2.77 41.36
C SER A 251 -5.90 1.96 40.85
N GLN A 252 -7.03 2.04 41.53
CA GLN A 252 -8.26 1.28 41.19
C GLN A 252 -9.13 1.91 40.10
N THR A 253 -8.87 3.16 39.67
CA THR A 253 -9.68 3.82 38.64
C THR A 253 -9.23 3.51 37.20
N LEU A 254 -7.96 3.17 37.01
CA LEU A 254 -7.42 2.79 35.69
C LEU A 254 -7.69 1.33 35.33
N GLU A 255 -7.77 0.43 36.30
CA GLU A 255 -8.12 -0.97 36.05
C GLU A 255 -9.61 -1.18 35.73
N ARG A 256 -10.51 -0.32 36.21
CA ARG A 256 -11.94 -0.41 35.92
C ARG A 256 -12.30 0.05 34.49
N SER A 257 -11.51 0.89 33.85
CA SER A 257 -11.73 1.27 32.46
C SER A 257 -11.20 0.22 31.47
N ALA A 258 -10.06 -0.41 31.76
CA ALA A 258 -9.49 -1.49 30.94
C ALA A 258 -10.35 -2.77 30.98
N SER A 259 -10.95 -3.10 32.15
CA SER A 259 -11.80 -4.27 32.32
C SER A 259 -13.13 -4.20 31.57
N ARG A 260 -13.69 -3.01 31.30
CA ARG A 260 -14.95 -2.86 30.53
C ARG A 260 -14.75 -3.07 29.03
N TYR A 261 -13.56 -2.95 28.49
CA TYR A 261 -13.26 -3.22 27.09
C TYR A 261 -12.79 -4.64 26.84
N ALA A 262 -12.24 -5.34 27.87
CA ALA A 262 -11.83 -6.73 27.77
C ALA A 262 -13.02 -7.72 27.82
N LEU A 263 -14.06 -7.42 28.58
CA LEU A 263 -15.24 -8.29 28.74
C LEU A 263 -16.19 -8.34 27.54
N LYS A 264 -16.02 -7.47 26.52
CA LYS A 264 -16.82 -7.51 25.27
C LYS A 264 -16.16 -8.30 24.14
N ALA A 265 -14.91 -8.74 24.30
CA ALA A 265 -14.18 -9.49 23.28
C ALA A 265 -14.26 -11.03 23.46
N GLU A 266 -14.61 -11.52 24.66
CA GLU A 266 -14.62 -12.96 24.95
C GLU A 266 -15.94 -13.66 24.63
N ASP A 267 -17.07 -12.96 24.58
CA ASP A 267 -18.39 -13.57 24.33
C ASP A 267 -18.71 -13.89 22.87
N SER A 268 -17.84 -13.57 21.91
CA SER A 268 -18.08 -13.85 20.49
C SER A 268 -17.36 -15.09 19.93
N TYR A 269 -16.57 -15.80 20.74
CA TYR A 269 -15.77 -16.96 20.29
C TYR A 269 -16.09 -18.31 20.98
N ALA A 270 -17.07 -18.39 21.84
CA ALA A 270 -17.50 -19.64 22.43
C ALA A 270 -18.65 -20.26 21.64
N GLY A 271 -18.34 -21.06 20.65
CA GLY A 271 -19.35 -21.91 20.00
C GLY A 271 -19.03 -22.30 18.57
N ARG A 272 -18.10 -23.23 18.37
CA ARG A 272 -18.23 -24.35 17.40
C ARG A 272 -17.07 -25.35 17.57
N GLY A 273 -17.46 -26.56 17.85
CA GLY A 273 -16.68 -27.68 18.29
C GLY A 273 -15.53 -28.13 17.39
N ALA A 274 -14.55 -28.70 18.04
CA ALA A 274 -13.46 -29.49 17.48
C ALA A 274 -13.99 -30.75 16.79
N GLY A 275 -14.00 -30.78 15.47
CA GLY A 275 -14.22 -32.00 14.69
C GLY A 275 -12.89 -32.64 14.35
N SER A 276 -12.67 -33.86 14.89
CA SER A 276 -11.52 -34.71 14.64
C SER A 276 -11.42 -35.10 13.16
N TRP A 277 -10.24 -34.95 12.60
CA TRP A 277 -9.91 -35.35 11.24
C TRP A 277 -9.30 -36.74 11.24
N THR A 278 -9.95 -37.73 10.60
CA THR A 278 -9.40 -39.05 10.30
C THR A 278 -9.17 -39.19 8.79
N PRO A 279 -8.02 -39.71 8.31
CA PRO A 279 -7.78 -39.94 6.91
C PRO A 279 -8.29 -41.28 6.47
N GLY A 280 -9.29 -41.34 5.61
CA GLY A 280 -9.82 -42.54 4.98
C GLY A 280 -10.02 -42.35 3.49
N GLY A 281 -9.47 -43.27 2.70
CA GLY A 281 -9.36 -43.25 1.25
C GLY A 281 -10.67 -43.44 0.51
N GLY A 282 -10.63 -43.08 -0.81
CA GLY A 282 -11.69 -43.35 -1.77
C GLY A 282 -11.51 -42.58 -3.08
N HIS A 283 -10.96 -43.24 -4.08
CA HIS A 283 -10.98 -42.77 -5.46
C HIS A 283 -12.41 -42.65 -5.97
N LYS A 284 -12.79 -41.45 -6.43
CA LYS A 284 -13.91 -41.26 -7.38
C LYS A 284 -13.55 -40.24 -8.46
N LYS A 285 -14.04 -40.56 -9.67
CA LYS A 285 -13.79 -39.97 -10.98
C LYS A 285 -14.07 -38.46 -11.04
N SER A 286 -13.28 -37.81 -11.89
CA SER A 286 -13.34 -36.41 -12.29
C SER A 286 -14.70 -36.00 -12.86
N ASP A 287 -15.37 -35.12 -12.17
CA ASP A 287 -16.42 -34.29 -12.71
C ASP A 287 -15.87 -32.87 -12.87
N SER A 288 -16.01 -32.31 -14.05
CA SER A 288 -15.61 -30.94 -14.43
C SER A 288 -16.51 -29.94 -13.72
N ARG A 289 -16.31 -29.73 -12.43
CA ARG A 289 -17.00 -28.66 -11.69
C ARG A 289 -16.19 -27.38 -11.80
N LYS A 290 -16.86 -26.36 -12.32
CA LYS A 290 -16.48 -24.96 -12.19
C LYS A 290 -15.91 -24.73 -10.79
N MET A 291 -14.64 -24.37 -10.72
CA MET A 291 -13.95 -24.13 -9.47
C MET A 291 -14.54 -22.86 -8.86
N SER A 292 -15.49 -23.04 -7.96
CA SER A 292 -15.98 -21.96 -7.11
C SER A 292 -14.82 -21.47 -6.24
N ILE A 293 -14.54 -20.18 -6.32
CA ILE A 293 -13.76 -19.43 -5.33
C ILE A 293 -14.36 -19.82 -3.96
N PRO A 294 -13.55 -20.17 -2.95
CA PRO A 294 -14.08 -20.45 -1.62
C PRO A 294 -15.05 -19.34 -1.23
N ALA A 295 -16.27 -19.68 -0.85
CA ALA A 295 -17.38 -18.74 -0.61
C ALA A 295 -17.06 -17.61 0.40
N GLY A 296 -15.99 -17.74 1.18
CA GLY A 296 -15.48 -16.69 2.07
C GLY A 296 -14.64 -15.60 1.42
N MET A 297 -14.20 -15.75 0.14
CA MET A 297 -13.37 -14.73 -0.52
C MET A 297 -14.10 -13.94 -1.61
N ALA A 298 -15.22 -14.44 -2.13
CA ALA A 298 -16.02 -13.73 -3.14
C ALA A 298 -16.75 -12.50 -2.58
N GLY A 299 -16.86 -12.37 -1.26
CA GLY A 299 -17.54 -11.28 -0.56
C GLY A 299 -16.61 -10.26 0.12
N MET A 300 -15.30 -10.38 -0.02
CA MET A 300 -14.38 -9.33 0.43
C MET A 300 -14.44 -8.15 -0.56
N LYS A 301 -15.56 -7.46 -0.56
CA LYS A 301 -15.58 -6.06 -0.94
C LYS A 301 -14.80 -5.34 0.16
N ALA A 302 -13.72 -4.64 -0.19
CA ALA A 302 -13.27 -3.56 0.65
C ALA A 302 -14.51 -2.67 0.82
N THR A 303 -15.11 -2.67 1.99
CA THR A 303 -15.99 -1.58 2.41
C THR A 303 -15.04 -0.39 2.54
N ALA A 304 -14.68 0.19 1.41
CA ALA A 304 -14.18 1.53 1.37
C ALA A 304 -15.34 2.35 1.95
N ILE A 305 -15.23 2.71 3.21
CA ILE A 305 -16.00 3.82 3.75
C ILE A 305 -15.63 4.96 2.83
N ASP A 306 -16.60 5.45 2.08
CA ASP A 306 -16.43 6.60 1.21
C ASP A 306 -16.08 7.78 2.12
N LEU A 307 -14.78 8.02 2.27
CA LEU A 307 -14.23 9.06 3.14
C LEU A 307 -14.63 10.45 2.64
N ASP A 308 -14.99 10.58 1.35
CA ASP A 308 -15.51 11.82 0.77
C ASP A 308 -17.00 12.05 1.12
N ALA A 309 -17.75 10.98 1.43
CA ALA A 309 -19.11 11.09 1.94
C ALA A 309 -19.17 11.50 3.43
N LEU A 310 -18.05 11.37 4.15
CA LEU A 310 -17.89 11.84 5.52
C LEU A 310 -17.28 13.24 5.58
N LYS A 311 -17.68 14.14 4.65
CA LYS A 311 -17.47 15.58 4.87
C LYS A 311 -18.06 15.90 6.23
N PRO A 312 -17.30 16.53 7.14
CA PRO A 312 -17.75 16.73 8.50
C PRO A 312 -19.01 17.59 8.50
N LYS A 313 -20.16 16.97 8.75
CA LYS A 313 -21.42 17.66 9.09
C LYS A 313 -21.38 18.26 10.51
N TYR A 314 -20.18 18.33 11.08
CA TYR A 314 -20.02 18.79 12.46
C TYR A 314 -19.52 20.23 12.43
N ALA A 315 -20.19 21.07 13.21
CA ALA A 315 -19.74 22.39 13.52
C ALA A 315 -18.27 22.39 13.95
N PRO A 316 -17.48 23.41 13.59
CA PRO A 316 -16.09 23.51 14.00
C PRO A 316 -16.01 23.35 15.51
N PHE A 317 -15.29 22.34 15.99
CA PHE A 317 -14.99 22.23 17.40
C PHE A 317 -14.04 23.37 17.73
N LEU A 318 -14.51 24.31 18.55
CA LEU A 318 -13.62 25.28 19.19
C LEU A 318 -12.76 24.53 20.18
N TYR A 319 -11.53 24.19 19.75
CA TYR A 319 -10.51 23.68 20.65
C TYR A 319 -9.68 24.87 21.16
N ASP A 320 -9.44 24.92 22.47
CA ASP A 320 -8.31 25.66 23.01
C ASP A 320 -7.05 24.85 22.79
N PHE A 321 -6.08 25.43 22.10
CA PHE A 321 -4.83 24.80 21.74
C PHE A 321 -3.70 25.30 22.62
N ASP A 322 -3.07 24.38 23.33
CA ASP A 322 -1.86 24.63 24.12
C ASP A 322 -0.72 23.78 23.55
N PRO A 323 0.42 24.36 23.12
CA PRO A 323 0.77 25.79 23.18
C PRO A 323 0.15 26.63 22.07
N SER A 324 0.03 26.17 20.82
CA SER A 324 -0.67 26.85 19.72
C SER A 324 -0.95 25.87 18.59
N ASP A 325 -1.98 26.18 17.79
CA ASP A 325 -2.39 25.43 16.60
C ASP A 325 -1.21 25.26 15.60
N ALA A 326 -0.40 26.27 15.38
CA ALA A 326 0.76 26.20 14.48
C ALA A 326 1.81 25.18 14.94
N VAL A 327 2.16 25.19 16.23
CA VAL A 327 3.13 24.24 16.82
C VAL A 327 2.58 22.81 16.79
N ILE A 328 1.31 22.63 17.12
CA ILE A 328 0.67 21.30 17.06
C ILE A 328 0.66 20.79 15.63
N LEU A 329 0.38 21.65 14.63
CA LEU A 329 0.39 21.28 13.22
C LEU A 329 1.80 20.87 12.75
N GLU A 330 2.85 21.54 13.19
CA GLU A 330 4.22 21.19 12.85
C GLU A 330 4.58 19.76 13.25
N HIS A 331 4.06 19.29 14.38
CA HIS A 331 4.24 17.91 14.84
C HIS A 331 3.22 16.92 14.25
N LEU A 332 2.01 17.37 13.93
CA LEU A 332 0.94 16.50 13.45
C LEU A 332 1.06 16.19 11.95
N ILE A 333 1.50 17.16 11.14
CA ILE A 333 1.63 17.00 9.69
C ILE A 333 2.59 15.86 9.32
N PRO A 334 3.81 15.73 9.87
CA PRO A 334 4.68 14.60 9.59
C PRO A 334 4.04 13.26 9.96
N ARG A 335 3.33 13.17 11.08
CA ARG A 335 2.60 11.96 11.50
C ARG A 335 1.46 11.61 10.55
N PHE A 336 0.76 12.62 10.03
CA PHE A 336 -0.27 12.43 9.02
C PHE A 336 0.34 11.88 7.72
N ILE A 337 1.48 12.42 7.26
CA ILE A 337 2.20 11.95 6.06
C ILE A 337 2.62 10.48 6.24
N VAL A 338 3.21 10.14 7.40
CA VAL A 338 3.60 8.75 7.73
C VAL A 338 2.37 7.82 7.71
N SER A 339 1.26 8.24 8.32
CA SER A 339 0.02 7.46 8.38
C SER A 339 -0.59 7.23 6.99
N SER A 340 -0.60 8.25 6.14
CA SER A 340 -1.08 8.17 4.75
C SER A 340 -0.20 7.21 3.94
N LEU A 341 1.10 7.30 4.11
CA LEU A 341 2.07 6.43 3.45
C LEU A 341 1.99 4.98 3.94
N PHE A 342 1.78 4.77 5.25
CA PHE A 342 1.55 3.45 5.82
C PHE A 342 0.29 2.79 5.25
N LYS A 343 -0.81 3.54 5.14
CA LYS A 343 -2.04 3.08 4.50
C LYS A 343 -1.79 2.69 3.04
N ALA A 344 -1.14 3.54 2.26
CA ALA A 344 -0.83 3.27 0.86
C ALA A 344 0.09 2.05 0.67
N LEU A 345 1.07 1.85 1.55
CA LEU A 345 1.93 0.66 1.56
C LEU A 345 1.13 -0.61 1.87
N ALA A 346 0.20 -0.56 2.85
CA ALA A 346 -0.66 -1.69 3.20
C ALA A 346 -1.60 -2.08 2.05
N GLU A 347 -2.24 -1.09 1.42
CA GLU A 347 -3.09 -1.29 0.24
C GLU A 347 -2.28 -1.83 -0.96
N SER A 348 -1.10 -1.29 -1.20
CA SER A 348 -0.19 -1.74 -2.26
C SER A 348 0.25 -3.19 -2.04
N LEU A 349 0.57 -3.59 -0.80
CA LEU A 349 0.93 -4.98 -0.48
C LEU A 349 -0.27 -5.95 -0.64
N ALA A 350 -1.48 -5.51 -0.27
CA ALA A 350 -2.69 -6.27 -0.52
C ALA A 350 -2.93 -6.45 -2.01
N SER A 351 -2.80 -5.38 -2.80
CA SER A 351 -2.92 -5.37 -4.26
C SER A 351 -1.87 -6.26 -4.92
N GLU A 352 -0.60 -6.18 -4.51
CA GLU A 352 0.48 -7.05 -4.97
C GLU A 352 0.17 -8.52 -4.72
N SER A 353 -0.30 -8.85 -3.51
CA SER A 353 -0.63 -10.21 -3.12
C SER A 353 -1.84 -10.74 -3.90
N GLY A 354 -2.85 -9.93 -4.14
CA GLY A 354 -4.00 -10.24 -4.98
C GLY A 354 -3.61 -10.49 -6.44
N ALA A 355 -2.83 -9.58 -7.03
CA ALA A 355 -2.32 -9.73 -8.39
C ALA A 355 -1.44 -10.99 -8.56
N ARG A 356 -0.61 -11.27 -7.56
CA ARG A 356 0.20 -12.51 -7.56
C ARG A 356 -0.66 -13.76 -7.45
N MET A 357 -1.67 -13.76 -6.59
CA MET A 357 -2.61 -14.88 -6.46
C MET A 357 -3.31 -15.18 -7.77
N THR A 358 -3.86 -14.17 -8.44
CA THR A 358 -4.52 -14.29 -9.74
C THR A 358 -3.57 -14.74 -10.85
N SER A 359 -2.36 -14.18 -10.89
CA SER A 359 -1.33 -14.56 -11.86
C SER A 359 -0.89 -16.02 -11.68
N MET A 360 -0.72 -16.50 -10.44
CA MET A 360 -0.37 -17.88 -10.15
C MET A 360 -1.54 -18.85 -10.42
N ASP A 361 -2.77 -18.42 -10.24
CA ASP A 361 -3.96 -19.21 -10.61
C ASP A 361 -4.03 -19.44 -12.12
N ASN A 362 -3.86 -18.38 -12.90
CA ASN A 362 -3.81 -18.47 -14.36
C ASN A 362 -2.64 -19.36 -14.82
N ALA A 363 -1.45 -19.18 -14.24
CA ALA A 363 -0.29 -20.03 -14.55
C ALA A 363 -0.52 -21.51 -14.21
N THR A 364 -1.22 -21.81 -13.11
CA THR A 364 -1.57 -23.17 -12.69
C THR A 364 -2.57 -23.82 -13.66
N ARG A 365 -3.55 -23.05 -14.14
CA ARG A 365 -4.54 -23.50 -15.13
C ARG A 365 -3.88 -23.78 -16.48
N ASN A 366 -3.10 -22.81 -16.98
CA ASN A 366 -2.37 -22.97 -18.25
C ASN A 366 -1.41 -24.15 -18.21
N ALA A 367 -0.74 -24.39 -17.06
CA ALA A 367 0.10 -25.57 -16.88
C ALA A 367 -0.72 -26.88 -16.92
N GLY A 368 -1.96 -26.88 -16.41
CA GLY A 368 -2.89 -28.00 -16.55
C GLY A 368 -3.21 -28.32 -18.00
N GLU A 369 -3.65 -27.34 -18.76
CA GLU A 369 -3.97 -27.48 -20.19
C GLU A 369 -2.75 -27.93 -21.00
N MET A 370 -1.57 -27.40 -20.69
CA MET A 370 -0.32 -27.83 -21.34
C MET A 370 0.01 -29.30 -21.05
N ILE A 371 -0.22 -29.79 -19.81
CA ILE A 371 -0.01 -31.20 -19.47
C ILE A 371 -0.95 -32.08 -20.27
N ASP A 372 -2.21 -31.73 -20.38
CA ASP A 372 -3.21 -32.50 -21.12
C ASP A 372 -2.86 -32.57 -22.62
N ASN A 373 -2.50 -31.45 -23.23
CA ASN A 373 -2.04 -31.37 -24.62
C ASN A 373 -0.76 -32.19 -24.85
N LEU A 374 0.25 -32.07 -23.99
CA LEU A 374 1.48 -32.83 -24.10
C LEU A 374 1.25 -34.33 -23.90
N THR A 375 0.31 -34.72 -23.05
CA THR A 375 -0.05 -36.13 -22.82
C THR A 375 -0.72 -36.74 -24.05
N LEU A 376 -1.58 -35.96 -24.73
CA LEU A 376 -2.22 -36.39 -25.97
C LEU A 376 -1.17 -36.59 -27.07
N ILE A 377 -0.25 -35.62 -27.25
CA ILE A 377 0.85 -35.74 -28.22
C ILE A 377 1.73 -36.94 -27.90
N TYR A 378 2.08 -37.15 -26.63
CA TYR A 378 2.88 -38.28 -26.18
C TYR A 378 2.22 -39.62 -26.54
N ASN A 379 0.95 -39.77 -26.22
CA ASN A 379 0.19 -40.99 -26.53
C ASN A 379 0.11 -41.25 -28.04
N ARG A 380 -0.17 -40.22 -28.85
CA ARG A 380 -0.18 -40.34 -30.32
C ARG A 380 1.18 -40.73 -30.87
N THR A 381 2.26 -40.11 -30.41
CA THR A 381 3.60 -40.41 -30.86
C THR A 381 4.02 -41.82 -30.43
N ARG A 382 3.63 -42.25 -29.21
CA ARG A 382 3.89 -43.59 -28.72
C ARG A 382 3.18 -44.65 -29.58
N GLN A 383 1.88 -44.44 -29.89
CA GLN A 383 1.12 -45.34 -30.76
C GLN A 383 1.74 -45.44 -32.16
N GLY A 384 2.09 -44.27 -32.77
CA GLY A 384 2.74 -44.25 -34.07
C GLY A 384 4.05 -45.00 -34.07
N ARG A 385 4.88 -44.88 -33.03
CA ARG A 385 6.14 -45.60 -32.89
C ARG A 385 5.90 -47.14 -32.77
N ILE A 386 4.96 -47.54 -31.92
CA ILE A 386 4.61 -48.97 -31.78
C ILE A 386 4.12 -49.52 -33.12
N THR A 387 3.31 -48.79 -33.88
CA THR A 387 2.83 -49.22 -35.20
C THR A 387 3.99 -49.33 -36.18
N THR A 388 4.95 -48.41 -36.18
CA THR A 388 6.13 -48.48 -37.06
C THR A 388 7.02 -49.68 -36.70
N GLU A 389 7.28 -49.88 -35.42
CA GLU A 389 8.08 -51.03 -34.93
C GLU A 389 7.39 -52.36 -35.30
N LEU A 390 6.06 -52.42 -35.22
CA LEU A 390 5.29 -53.63 -35.60
C LEU A 390 5.34 -53.88 -37.10
N VAL A 391 5.19 -52.83 -37.93
CA VAL A 391 5.32 -52.95 -39.40
C VAL A 391 6.71 -53.39 -39.80
N GLU A 392 7.77 -52.85 -39.14
CA GLU A 392 9.16 -53.27 -39.41
C GLU A 392 9.41 -54.76 -39.06
N ILE A 393 8.82 -55.24 -37.95
CA ILE A 393 8.89 -56.67 -37.58
C ILE A 393 8.20 -57.56 -38.61
N ILE A 394 6.97 -57.18 -39.09
CA ILE A 394 6.22 -57.92 -40.07
C ILE A 394 6.96 -57.93 -41.40
N ALA A 395 7.46 -56.80 -41.88
CA ALA A 395 8.22 -56.68 -43.11
C ALA A 395 9.53 -57.51 -43.06
N GLY A 396 10.19 -57.51 -41.88
CA GLY A 396 11.36 -58.37 -41.66
C GLY A 396 11.05 -59.86 -41.66
N ALA A 397 9.86 -60.25 -41.17
CA ALA A 397 9.42 -61.67 -41.18
C ALA A 397 9.01 -62.16 -42.58
N GLU A 398 8.49 -61.25 -43.43
CA GLU A 398 8.14 -61.60 -44.83
C GLU A 398 9.37 -61.64 -45.77
N SER A 399 10.51 -61.09 -45.36
CA SER A 399 11.72 -61.06 -46.15
C SER A 399 12.66 -62.26 -45.89
N VAL A 400 12.34 -63.16 -44.96
CA VAL A 400 12.95 -64.44 -44.70
C VAL A 400 12.16 -65.58 -45.29
#